data_224074cf4a98661b9e57119c16573680
#
_entry.id   224074cf4a98661b9e57119c16573680
#
_cell.length_a   1.000
_cell.length_b   1.000
_cell.length_c   1.000
_cell.angle_alpha   90.00
_cell.angle_beta   90.00
_cell.angle_gamma   90.00
#
_symmetry.space_group_name_H-M   'P 1'
#
loop_
_entity.id
_entity.type
_entity.pdbx_description
1 polymer ?
#
loop_
_entity_poly.entity_id
_entity_poly.type
_entity_poly.pdbx_seq_one_letter_code
_entity_poly.pdbx_strand_id
1 'polypeptide(L)'
;HLLSGAWKWTDAPNPEPILMPSVDTTEAGSQLLGNTGNWGRFPTLDSTNGFADYLASFQTAFASFDGQTQFDNAQLPQKILVLGSNEFVWLPFLLAEWLEQYTNLDTSNNTVNFSALTRSPIALGSGIGTMLSFHDNYGLGMTNFAYNVEPNEWDLIVLCVETSADSVDTMWKGLDNVLV
;
A
#
# COMPACT_ATOMS: atom_id res chain seq x y z
N HIS A 1 6.72 34.64 -4.03
CA HIS A 1 7.49 33.42 -4.28
C HIS A 1 8.06 32.89 -2.97
N LEU A 2 7.68 31.65 -2.59
CA LEU A 2 8.22 30.99 -1.41
C LEU A 2 9.56 30.30 -1.72
N LEU A 3 9.77 29.90 -2.95
CA LEU A 3 10.99 29.30 -3.43
C LEU A 3 11.31 29.80 -4.85
N SER A 4 12.58 30.00 -5.11
CA SER A 4 13.10 30.19 -6.46
C SER A 4 14.23 29.20 -6.69
N GLY A 5 14.27 28.61 -7.87
CA GLY A 5 15.29 27.63 -8.21
C GLY A 5 15.43 27.53 -9.74
N ALA A 6 16.51 26.95 -10.17
CA ALA A 6 16.72 26.56 -11.54
C ALA A 6 16.79 25.02 -11.61
N TRP A 7 16.19 24.45 -12.63
CA TRP A 7 16.29 23.02 -12.88
C TRP A 7 16.80 22.81 -14.32
N LYS A 8 17.55 21.74 -14.47
CA LYS A 8 18.10 21.34 -15.76
C LYS A 8 17.46 20.04 -16.19
N TRP A 9 16.88 20.05 -17.36
CA TRP A 9 16.43 18.82 -18.00
C TRP A 9 17.64 18.04 -18.53
N THR A 10 17.71 16.76 -18.21
CA THR A 10 18.64 15.82 -18.85
C THR A 10 17.80 14.69 -19.41
N ASP A 11 18.01 14.38 -20.69
CA ASP A 11 17.35 13.23 -21.29
C ASP A 11 17.73 11.97 -20.53
N ALA A 12 16.74 11.25 -20.02
CA ALA A 12 16.97 9.94 -19.46
C ALA A 12 17.36 8.97 -20.59
N PRO A 13 18.25 8.03 -20.35
CA PRO A 13 18.45 6.93 -21.28
C PRO A 13 17.09 6.26 -21.54
N ASN A 14 16.84 5.85 -22.78
CA ASN A 14 15.60 5.17 -23.13
C ASN A 14 15.39 4.01 -22.14
N PRO A 15 14.31 4.03 -21.35
CA PRO A 15 14.06 2.94 -20.41
C PRO A 15 13.83 1.67 -21.22
N GLU A 16 14.30 0.55 -20.70
CA GLU A 16 13.92 -0.76 -21.22
C GLU A 16 12.37 -0.84 -21.18
N PRO A 17 11.73 -1.32 -22.28
CA PRO A 17 10.29 -1.46 -22.27
C PRO A 17 9.87 -2.42 -21.16
N ILE A 18 9.00 -1.99 -20.28
CA ILE A 18 8.37 -2.86 -19.30
C ILE A 18 7.50 -3.85 -20.08
N LEU A 19 7.89 -5.11 -20.10
CA LEU A 19 7.06 -6.16 -20.66
C LEU A 19 5.86 -6.37 -19.72
N MET A 20 4.74 -5.77 -20.09
CA MET A 20 3.48 -6.01 -19.41
C MET A 20 3.09 -7.47 -19.64
N PRO A 21 2.82 -8.27 -18.59
CA PRO A 21 2.22 -9.56 -18.79
C PRO A 21 0.90 -9.39 -19.52
N SER A 22 0.63 -10.24 -20.49
CA SER A 22 -0.69 -10.28 -21.13
C SER A 22 -1.69 -10.72 -20.07
N VAL A 23 -2.63 -9.85 -19.75
CA VAL A 23 -3.64 -10.14 -18.74
C VAL A 23 -4.89 -10.62 -19.45
N ASP A 24 -5.38 -11.78 -19.05
CA ASP A 24 -6.67 -12.27 -19.47
C ASP A 24 -7.76 -11.49 -18.71
N THR A 25 -8.51 -10.70 -19.45
CA THR A 25 -9.55 -9.81 -18.90
C THR A 25 -10.90 -10.51 -18.71
N THR A 26 -10.98 -11.82 -18.93
CA THR A 26 -12.26 -12.52 -19.03
C THR A 26 -12.98 -12.76 -17.72
N GLU A 27 -12.33 -12.56 -16.57
CA GLU A 27 -12.98 -12.77 -15.28
C GLU A 27 -12.79 -11.60 -14.32
N ALA A 28 -13.61 -10.57 -14.50
CA ALA A 28 -13.76 -9.53 -13.50
C ALA A 28 -14.58 -10.07 -12.32
N GLY A 29 -13.92 -10.56 -11.28
CA GLY A 29 -14.57 -11.27 -10.18
C GLY A 29 -14.45 -10.63 -8.81
N SER A 30 -13.75 -9.51 -8.66
CA SER A 30 -13.66 -8.89 -7.34
C SER A 30 -14.94 -8.16 -6.97
N GLN A 31 -15.56 -8.57 -5.88
CA GLN A 31 -16.66 -7.82 -5.28
C GLN A 31 -16.09 -6.78 -4.32
N LEU A 32 -16.56 -5.55 -4.47
CA LEU A 32 -16.27 -4.51 -3.47
C LEU A 32 -16.88 -4.93 -2.13
N LEU A 33 -16.07 -4.96 -1.10
CA LEU A 33 -16.54 -5.24 0.25
C LEU A 33 -17.08 -3.96 0.88
N GLY A 34 -18.41 -3.94 1.08
CA GLY A 34 -19.11 -2.83 1.71
C GLY A 34 -19.22 -1.60 0.80
N ASN A 35 -19.91 -0.61 1.30
CA ASN A 35 -20.08 0.68 0.63
C ASN A 35 -19.13 1.70 1.27
N THR A 36 -17.90 1.74 0.80
CA THR A 36 -16.93 2.75 1.25
C THR A 36 -17.24 4.13 0.66
N GLY A 37 -18.09 4.20 -0.36
CA GLY A 37 -18.31 5.44 -1.09
C GLY A 37 -17.00 6.06 -1.57
N ASN A 38 -16.92 7.39 -1.57
CA ASN A 38 -15.70 8.10 -1.93
C ASN A 38 -14.81 8.46 -0.73
N TRP A 39 -15.28 8.27 0.49
CA TRP A 39 -14.58 8.73 1.69
C TRP A 39 -13.28 7.94 1.97
N GLY A 40 -13.16 6.72 1.46
CA GLY A 40 -11.90 5.94 1.54
C GLY A 40 -10.84 6.39 0.54
N ARG A 41 -11.23 7.14 -0.49
CA ARG A 41 -10.36 7.59 -1.58
C ARG A 41 -9.95 9.05 -1.44
N PHE A 42 -10.82 9.90 -0.90
CA PHE A 42 -10.61 11.34 -0.84
C PHE A 42 -10.76 11.87 0.58
N PRO A 43 -9.99 12.91 0.97
CA PRO A 43 -10.21 13.65 2.20
C PRO A 43 -11.50 14.47 2.07
N THR A 44 -12.62 13.94 2.56
CA THR A 44 -13.89 14.63 2.63
C THR A 44 -14.23 14.98 4.08
N LEU A 45 -15.23 15.84 4.31
CA LEU A 45 -15.68 16.18 5.65
C LEU A 45 -16.20 14.95 6.42
N ASP A 46 -16.71 13.96 5.70
CA ASP A 46 -17.24 12.73 6.27
C ASP A 46 -16.20 11.58 6.30
N SER A 47 -14.97 11.86 5.88
CA SER A 47 -13.92 10.84 5.72
C SER A 47 -13.51 10.18 7.03
N THR A 48 -13.72 10.83 8.15
CA THR A 48 -13.40 10.28 9.48
C THR A 48 -14.47 9.34 10.02
N ASN A 49 -15.70 9.41 9.53
CA ASN A 49 -16.81 8.60 10.04
C ASN A 49 -16.61 7.10 9.83
N GLY A 50 -16.00 6.72 8.72
CA GLY A 50 -15.70 5.31 8.43
C GLY A 50 -14.36 4.81 8.95
N PHE A 51 -13.51 5.70 9.43
CA PHE A 51 -12.18 5.32 9.89
C PHE A 51 -12.22 4.42 11.12
N ALA A 52 -13.15 4.65 12.06
CA ALA A 52 -13.28 3.82 13.25
C ALA A 52 -13.59 2.36 12.90
N ASP A 53 -14.50 2.12 11.96
CA ASP A 53 -14.85 0.77 11.49
C ASP A 53 -13.69 0.13 10.73
N TYR A 54 -12.99 0.92 9.93
CA TYR A 54 -11.80 0.47 9.21
C TYR A 54 -10.66 0.10 10.16
N LEU A 55 -10.42 0.91 11.17
CA LEU A 55 -9.44 0.65 12.22
C LEU A 55 -9.78 -0.62 13.01
N ALA A 56 -11.05 -0.82 13.36
CA ALA A 56 -11.49 -2.04 14.05
C ALA A 56 -11.28 -3.30 13.19
N SER A 57 -11.51 -3.18 11.87
CA SER A 57 -11.22 -4.26 10.92
C SER A 57 -9.74 -4.56 10.84
N PHE A 58 -8.90 -3.55 10.76
CA PHE A 58 -7.44 -3.69 10.81
C PHE A 58 -6.98 -4.38 12.11
N GLN A 59 -7.45 -3.91 13.26
CA GLN A 59 -7.09 -4.48 14.56
C GLN A 59 -7.46 -5.96 14.66
N THR A 60 -8.62 -6.33 14.10
CA THR A 60 -9.07 -7.73 14.06
C THR A 60 -8.18 -8.57 13.14
N ALA A 61 -7.87 -8.07 11.95
CA ALA A 61 -7.00 -8.74 11.01
C ALA A 61 -5.57 -8.88 11.57
N PHE A 62 -5.05 -7.83 12.19
CA PHE A 62 -3.73 -7.84 12.81
C PHE A 62 -3.64 -8.83 13.96
N ALA A 63 -4.67 -8.94 14.81
CA ALA A 63 -4.72 -9.89 15.93
C ALA A 63 -4.71 -11.36 15.46
N SER A 64 -5.17 -11.65 14.25
CA SER A 64 -5.19 -12.99 13.64
C SER A 64 -4.05 -13.25 12.66
N PHE A 65 -3.15 -12.29 12.49
CA PHE A 65 -2.05 -12.39 11.53
C PHE A 65 -0.96 -13.33 12.04
N ASP A 66 -0.69 -14.40 11.30
CA ASP A 66 0.29 -15.42 11.69
C ASP A 66 1.72 -14.88 11.83
N GLY A 67 2.06 -13.84 11.08
CA GLY A 67 3.32 -13.11 11.21
C GLY A 67 3.51 -12.44 12.58
N GLN A 68 2.43 -12.27 13.36
CA GLN A 68 2.50 -11.75 14.72
C GLN A 68 3.34 -12.64 15.66
N THR A 69 3.46 -13.93 15.36
CA THR A 69 4.32 -14.84 16.12
C THR A 69 5.82 -14.51 15.98
N GLN A 70 6.20 -13.74 14.96
CA GLN A 70 7.55 -13.22 14.81
C GLN A 70 7.81 -12.01 15.72
N PHE A 71 6.75 -11.35 16.18
CA PHE A 71 6.84 -10.26 17.12
C PHE A 71 6.57 -10.84 18.51
N ASP A 72 7.60 -10.96 19.35
CA ASP A 72 7.43 -11.29 20.75
C ASP A 72 6.32 -10.41 21.35
N ASN A 73 5.49 -10.98 22.21
CA ASN A 73 4.27 -10.39 22.78
C ASN A 73 4.40 -8.99 23.42
N ALA A 74 5.53 -8.31 23.24
CA ALA A 74 5.84 -6.99 23.77
C ALA A 74 6.44 -6.02 22.75
N GLN A 75 6.69 -6.43 21.49
CA GLN A 75 7.30 -5.52 20.52
C GLN A 75 6.44 -5.43 19.26
N LEU A 76 5.97 -4.22 18.99
CA LEU A 76 5.37 -3.88 17.70
C LEU A 76 6.45 -3.88 16.60
N PRO A 77 6.07 -4.15 15.33
CA PRO A 77 6.98 -4.01 14.21
C PRO A 77 7.65 -2.63 14.21
N GLN A 78 8.97 -2.60 14.00
CA GLN A 78 9.72 -1.34 14.03
C GLN A 78 9.61 -0.58 12.70
N LYS A 79 9.52 -1.31 11.60
CA LYS A 79 9.39 -0.75 10.26
C LYS A 79 8.09 -1.20 9.62
N ILE A 80 7.14 -0.31 9.55
CA ILE A 80 5.81 -0.57 8.98
C ILE A 80 5.64 0.21 7.70
N LEU A 81 5.21 -0.46 6.63
CA LEU A 81 4.79 0.17 5.40
C LEU A 81 3.28 -0.01 5.22
N VAL A 82 2.55 1.07 5.09
CA VAL A 82 1.13 1.05 4.71
C VAL A 82 1.01 1.36 3.23
N LEU A 83 0.40 0.48 2.47
CA LEU A 83 0.19 0.60 1.03
C LEU A 83 -1.29 0.77 0.73
N GLY A 84 -1.67 1.90 0.12
CA GLY A 84 -3.01 2.11 -0.41
C GLY A 84 -3.14 1.56 -1.83
N SER A 85 -4.24 0.90 -2.14
CA SER A 85 -4.50 0.33 -3.47
C SER A 85 -5.05 1.40 -4.43
N ASN A 86 -4.24 1.85 -5.37
CA ASN A 86 -4.61 2.81 -6.41
C ASN A 86 -5.19 4.12 -5.84
N GLU A 87 -6.49 4.33 -6.01
CA GLU A 87 -7.19 5.53 -5.51
C GLU A 87 -7.69 5.38 -4.08
N PHE A 88 -7.65 4.18 -3.53
CA PHE A 88 -8.00 3.91 -2.13
C PHE A 88 -6.82 4.26 -1.23
N VAL A 89 -6.65 5.54 -0.94
CA VAL A 89 -5.46 6.09 -0.28
C VAL A 89 -5.76 6.83 1.02
N TRP A 90 -6.96 7.37 1.18
CA TRP A 90 -7.25 8.24 2.32
C TRP A 90 -7.36 7.48 3.64
N LEU A 91 -8.14 6.40 3.69
CA LEU A 91 -8.21 5.56 4.90
C LEU A 91 -6.85 4.89 5.22
N PRO A 92 -6.12 4.33 4.24
CA PRO A 92 -4.76 3.86 4.47
C PRO A 92 -3.82 4.93 5.02
N PHE A 93 -3.92 6.16 4.55
CA PHE A 93 -3.14 7.27 5.09
C PHE A 93 -3.47 7.55 6.56
N LEU A 94 -4.77 7.60 6.91
CA LEU A 94 -5.21 7.76 8.30
C LEU A 94 -4.76 6.60 9.18
N LEU A 95 -4.73 5.39 8.64
CA LEU A 95 -4.20 4.22 9.35
C LEU A 95 -2.70 4.36 9.62
N ALA A 96 -1.93 4.84 8.62
CA ALA A 96 -0.51 5.08 8.81
C ALA A 96 -0.25 6.15 9.89
N GLU A 97 -1.03 7.24 9.89
CA GLU A 97 -0.96 8.28 10.92
C GLU A 97 -1.29 7.71 12.32
N TRP A 98 -2.33 6.89 12.41
CA TRP A 98 -2.70 6.24 13.67
C TRP A 98 -1.59 5.28 14.15
N LEU A 99 -1.03 4.47 13.26
CA LEU A 99 0.07 3.55 13.58
C LEU A 99 1.30 4.32 14.06
N GLU A 100 1.65 5.42 13.42
CA GLU A 100 2.77 6.26 13.83
C GLU A 100 2.56 6.81 15.25
N GLN A 101 1.37 7.30 15.56
CA GLN A 101 1.03 7.78 16.90
C GLN A 101 1.06 6.65 17.92
N TYR A 102 0.50 5.49 17.57
CA TYR A 102 0.41 4.33 18.46
C TYR A 102 1.79 3.73 18.77
N THR A 103 2.67 3.63 17.77
CA THR A 103 4.01 3.05 17.93
C THR A 103 4.99 3.98 18.62
N ASN A 104 4.83 5.30 18.48
CA ASN A 104 5.70 6.30 19.12
C ASN A 104 5.45 6.49 20.62
N LEU A 105 4.41 5.88 21.19
CA LEU A 105 4.14 5.98 22.63
C LEU A 105 5.18 5.25 23.49
N ASP A 106 5.86 4.23 22.96
CA ASP A 106 6.74 3.37 23.76
C ASP A 106 8.22 3.33 23.32
N THR A 107 8.56 3.64 22.07
CA THR A 107 9.95 3.54 21.59
C THR A 107 10.27 4.54 20.48
N SER A 108 11.44 5.17 20.58
CA SER A 108 11.89 6.25 19.68
C SER A 108 12.39 5.81 18.30
N ASN A 109 12.28 4.52 17.93
CA ASN A 109 12.89 3.96 16.72
C ASN A 109 11.90 3.38 15.71
N ASN A 110 10.61 3.47 15.94
CA ASN A 110 9.63 2.92 15.02
C ASN A 110 9.41 3.86 13.85
N THR A 111 9.34 3.31 12.66
CA THR A 111 9.13 4.05 11.42
C THR A 111 7.87 3.52 10.74
N VAL A 112 6.92 4.40 10.50
CA VAL A 112 5.73 4.09 9.69
C VAL A 112 5.80 4.92 8.42
N ASN A 113 5.78 4.25 7.28
CA ASN A 113 5.76 4.90 5.99
C ASN A 113 4.45 4.60 5.27
N PHE A 114 4.00 5.54 4.49
CA PHE A 114 2.85 5.39 3.62
C PHE A 114 3.25 5.52 2.15
N SER A 115 2.70 4.66 1.30
CA SER A 115 2.80 4.77 -0.14
C SER A 115 1.53 4.26 -0.80
N ALA A 116 1.39 4.50 -2.09
CA ALA A 116 0.25 4.05 -2.87
C ALA A 116 0.70 3.23 -4.07
N LEU A 117 -0.07 2.21 -4.38
CA LEU A 117 0.05 1.45 -5.62
C LEU A 117 -0.48 2.28 -6.78
N THR A 118 0.01 2.03 -7.97
CA THR A 118 -0.42 2.77 -9.16
C THR A 118 -0.51 1.86 -10.38
N ARG A 119 -1.35 2.23 -11.33
CA ARG A 119 -1.42 1.60 -12.66
C ARG A 119 -0.50 2.27 -13.68
N SER A 120 0.14 3.36 -13.29
CA SER A 120 1.02 4.11 -14.20
C SER A 120 2.39 3.47 -14.27
N PRO A 121 2.84 2.99 -15.45
CA PRO A 121 4.19 2.51 -15.62
C PRO A 121 5.14 3.71 -15.63
N ILE A 122 6.08 3.73 -14.69
CA ILE A 122 7.11 4.76 -14.59
C ILE A 122 8.47 4.10 -14.81
N ALA A 123 9.28 4.70 -15.66
CA ALA A 123 10.62 4.19 -15.91
C ALA A 123 11.50 4.28 -14.66
N LEU A 124 12.29 3.24 -14.43
CA LEU A 124 13.30 3.25 -13.39
C LEU A 124 14.39 4.28 -13.69
N GLY A 125 14.91 4.90 -12.67
CA GLY A 125 15.99 5.89 -12.76
C GLY A 125 15.77 7.07 -11.82
N SER A 126 16.82 7.80 -11.54
CA SER A 126 16.82 8.93 -10.63
C SER A 126 16.32 8.53 -9.23
N GLY A 127 15.14 9.00 -8.83
CA GLY A 127 14.54 8.69 -7.53
C GLY A 127 13.77 7.37 -7.45
N ILE A 128 13.60 6.63 -8.56
CA ILE A 128 12.91 5.35 -8.60
C ILE A 128 13.92 4.24 -8.86
N GLY A 129 14.31 3.56 -7.79
CA GLY A 129 15.32 2.50 -7.83
C GLY A 129 14.75 1.13 -8.13
N THR A 130 13.57 0.83 -7.63
CA THR A 130 12.94 -0.49 -7.75
C THR A 130 11.47 -0.41 -8.14
N MET A 131 10.97 -1.48 -8.73
CA MET A 131 9.59 -1.62 -9.15
C MET A 131 9.14 -3.06 -8.98
N LEU A 132 8.01 -3.25 -8.32
CA LEU A 132 7.26 -4.49 -8.33
C LEU A 132 6.07 -4.34 -9.29
N SER A 133 5.78 -5.37 -10.06
CA SER A 133 4.60 -5.41 -10.93
C SER A 133 3.76 -6.64 -10.61
N PHE A 134 2.46 -6.48 -10.52
CA PHE A 134 1.52 -7.52 -10.12
C PHE A 134 0.12 -7.23 -10.68
N HIS A 135 -0.79 -8.19 -10.60
CA HIS A 135 -2.16 -8.02 -11.06
C HIS A 135 -2.95 -7.12 -10.12
N ASP A 136 -3.86 -6.35 -10.68
CA ASP A 136 -4.75 -5.52 -9.87
C ASP A 136 -5.73 -6.38 -9.05
N ASN A 137 -6.21 -5.81 -7.95
CA ASN A 137 -7.17 -6.46 -7.06
C ASN A 137 -8.63 -6.23 -7.47
N TYR A 138 -8.89 -5.50 -8.56
CA TYR A 138 -10.24 -5.18 -9.02
C TYR A 138 -10.75 -6.16 -10.09
N GLY A 139 -9.91 -7.09 -10.54
CA GLY A 139 -10.25 -8.03 -11.61
C GLY A 139 -10.42 -7.38 -12.98
N LEU A 140 -9.82 -6.22 -13.18
CA LEU A 140 -9.89 -5.49 -14.45
C LEU A 140 -8.81 -5.93 -15.46
N GLY A 141 -7.98 -6.90 -15.05
CA GLY A 141 -6.89 -7.38 -15.88
C GLY A 141 -5.79 -6.34 -16.10
N MET A 142 -5.66 -5.38 -15.21
CA MET A 142 -4.64 -4.34 -15.29
C MET A 142 -3.43 -4.72 -14.45
N THR A 143 -2.27 -4.21 -14.83
CA THR A 143 -1.07 -4.32 -14.01
C THR A 143 -0.99 -3.15 -13.05
N ASN A 144 -0.66 -3.45 -11.81
CA ASN A 144 -0.31 -2.49 -10.79
C ASN A 144 1.19 -2.49 -10.54
N PHE A 145 1.68 -1.38 -10.04
CA PHE A 145 3.07 -1.16 -9.72
C PHE A 145 3.22 -0.63 -8.30
N ALA A 146 4.27 -1.10 -7.61
CA ALA A 146 4.78 -0.51 -6.39
C ALA A 146 6.22 -0.07 -6.64
N TYR A 147 6.51 1.20 -6.42
CA TYR A 147 7.82 1.79 -6.66
C TYR A 147 8.57 2.00 -5.35
N ASN A 148 9.87 1.69 -5.35
CA ASN A 148 10.73 1.77 -4.16
C ASN A 148 10.17 0.98 -2.96
N VAL A 149 9.54 -0.14 -3.25
CA VAL A 149 9.05 -1.08 -2.24
C VAL A 149 9.86 -2.37 -2.37
N GLU A 150 10.66 -2.63 -1.35
CA GLU A 150 11.38 -3.88 -1.19
C GLU A 150 10.80 -4.62 0.02
N PRO A 151 10.02 -5.69 -0.17
CA PRO A 151 9.28 -6.33 0.93
C PRO A 151 10.17 -6.75 2.11
N ASN A 152 11.38 -7.18 1.82
CA ASN A 152 12.32 -7.66 2.85
C ASN A 152 12.90 -6.54 3.74
N GLU A 153 12.67 -5.28 3.40
CA GLU A 153 13.12 -4.13 4.21
C GLU A 153 12.13 -3.73 5.30
N TRP A 154 10.94 -4.36 5.31
CA TRP A 154 9.85 -4.04 6.22
C TRP A 154 9.57 -5.20 7.16
N ASP A 155 9.32 -4.89 8.43
CA ASP A 155 8.86 -5.89 9.38
C ASP A 155 7.39 -6.24 9.14
N LEU A 156 6.59 -5.25 8.73
CA LEU A 156 5.19 -5.41 8.38
C LEU A 156 4.82 -4.51 7.18
N ILE A 157 4.15 -5.09 6.21
CA ILE A 157 3.47 -4.36 5.14
C ILE A 157 1.97 -4.53 5.34
N VAL A 158 1.25 -3.43 5.49
CA VAL A 158 -0.22 -3.43 5.53
C VAL A 158 -0.72 -3.01 4.15
N LEU A 159 -1.20 -3.98 3.39
CA LEU A 159 -1.74 -3.76 2.06
C LEU A 159 -3.24 -3.48 2.15
N CYS A 160 -3.61 -2.23 2.07
CA CYS A 160 -4.97 -1.76 2.22
C CYS A 160 -5.71 -1.81 0.88
N VAL A 161 -6.79 -2.56 0.83
CA VAL A 161 -7.63 -2.73 -0.34
C VAL A 161 -9.10 -2.44 0.00
N GLU A 162 -9.87 -2.02 -0.99
CA GLU A 162 -11.32 -1.86 -0.87
C GLU A 162 -12.09 -3.06 -1.48
N THR A 163 -11.38 -4.12 -1.80
CA THR A 163 -11.90 -5.38 -2.34
C THR A 163 -11.64 -6.51 -1.36
N SER A 164 -12.11 -7.71 -1.68
CA SER A 164 -11.75 -8.89 -0.89
C SER A 164 -10.23 -9.13 -0.91
N ALA A 165 -9.66 -9.53 0.22
CA ALA A 165 -8.27 -9.98 0.31
C ALA A 165 -7.95 -11.12 -0.66
N ASP A 166 -8.95 -11.94 -1.00
CA ASP A 166 -8.79 -13.04 -1.98
C ASP A 166 -8.47 -12.54 -3.39
N SER A 167 -8.85 -11.31 -3.71
CA SER A 167 -8.58 -10.69 -5.02
C SER A 167 -7.15 -10.16 -5.18
N VAL A 168 -6.39 -10.09 -4.11
CA VAL A 168 -5.01 -9.61 -4.13
C VAL A 168 -4.10 -10.63 -4.78
N ASP A 169 -3.15 -10.16 -5.58
CA ASP A 169 -2.17 -11.00 -6.28
C ASP A 169 -1.43 -11.94 -5.31
N THR A 170 -1.19 -13.16 -5.75
CA THR A 170 -0.48 -14.19 -4.99
C THR A 170 0.94 -13.78 -4.62
N MET A 171 1.54 -12.85 -5.35
CA MET A 171 2.83 -12.26 -5.01
C MET A 171 2.82 -11.68 -3.58
N TRP A 172 1.80 -10.91 -3.24
CA TRP A 172 1.66 -10.33 -1.90
C TRP A 172 1.27 -11.35 -0.84
N LYS A 173 0.36 -12.26 -1.18
CA LYS A 173 -0.12 -13.31 -0.27
C LYS A 173 0.94 -14.36 0.07
N GLY A 174 1.99 -14.46 -0.72
CA GLY A 174 3.12 -15.36 -0.49
C GLY A 174 4.19 -14.80 0.44
N LEU A 175 4.02 -13.58 0.94
CA LEU A 175 4.97 -12.93 1.84
C LEU A 175 4.49 -13.01 3.29
N ASP A 176 5.33 -13.52 4.18
CA ASP A 176 4.97 -13.75 5.59
C ASP A 176 4.77 -12.45 6.38
N ASN A 177 5.30 -11.34 5.89
CA ASN A 177 5.22 -10.02 6.51
C ASN A 177 4.16 -9.10 5.88
N VAL A 178 3.24 -9.64 5.08
CA VAL A 178 2.16 -8.86 4.45
C VAL A 178 0.81 -9.19 5.07
N LEU A 179 0.17 -8.19 5.63
CA LEU A 179 -1.23 -8.20 6.07
C LEU A 179 -2.09 -7.52 5.00
N VAL A 180 -3.13 -8.22 4.54
CA VAL A 180 -4.11 -7.67 3.59
C VAL A 180 -5.43 -7.39 4.29
#